data_fe62b90e48f83770972b6c698b86b99f
#
_entry.id   fe62b90e48f83770972b6c698b86b99f
#
_cell.length_a   1.000
_cell.length_b   1.000
_cell.length_c   1.000
_cell.angle_alpha   90.00
_cell.angle_beta   90.00
_cell.angle_gamma   90.00
#
_symmetry.space_group_name_H-M   'P 1'
#
loop_
_entity.id
_entity.type
_entity.pdbx_description
1 polymer ?
#
loop_
_entity_poly.entity_id
_entity_poly.type
_entity_poly.pdbx_seq_one_letter_code
_entity_poly.pdbx_strand_id
1 'polypeptide(L)'
;MTPLVPPPTFGALSRLAQATPGLELLMLFGSRARTDAQPRSDWDLAYLAEAGFDLVAFLGSVVEGVGSDRVDLVDLRRASGLLRYRAACDGQVVYEARARLAERFRLEAAQFWCDAAPVLQRGYDEVLAELKP
;
A
#
# COMPACT_ATOMS: atom_id res chain seq x y z
N MET A 1 -16.94 -14.42 4.05
CA MET A 1 -15.71 -14.39 3.25
C MET A 1 -14.51 -14.64 4.13
N THR A 2 -13.68 -15.60 3.78
CA THR A 2 -12.50 -15.93 4.57
C THR A 2 -11.47 -14.81 4.44
N PRO A 3 -10.92 -14.30 5.54
CA PRO A 3 -9.87 -13.28 5.44
C PRO A 3 -8.65 -13.84 4.69
N LEU A 4 -8.01 -13.01 3.88
CA LEU A 4 -6.82 -13.38 3.11
C LEU A 4 -5.59 -13.51 4.00
N VAL A 5 -5.59 -12.82 5.14
CA VAL A 5 -4.54 -12.88 6.16
C VAL A 5 -5.14 -13.53 7.40
N PRO A 6 -4.41 -14.43 8.08
CA PRO A 6 -4.94 -15.05 9.31
C PRO A 6 -5.41 -14.00 10.29
N PRO A 7 -6.62 -14.14 10.88
CA PRO A 7 -7.21 -13.12 11.75
C PRO A 7 -6.31 -12.62 12.88
N PRO A 8 -5.54 -13.48 13.57
CA PRO A 8 -4.67 -12.99 14.65
C PRO A 8 -3.62 -11.98 14.16
N THR A 9 -3.01 -12.21 12.99
CA THR A 9 -2.00 -11.32 12.43
C THR A 9 -2.62 -10.01 11.93
N PHE A 10 -3.75 -10.10 11.26
CA PHE A 10 -4.46 -8.90 10.79
C PHE A 10 -4.91 -8.06 11.98
N GLY A 11 -5.45 -8.68 13.01
CA GLY A 11 -5.85 -7.98 14.22
C GLY A 11 -4.67 -7.34 14.96
N ALA A 12 -3.52 -8.01 14.97
CA ALA A 12 -2.30 -7.46 15.57
C ALA A 12 -1.84 -6.20 14.81
N LEU A 13 -1.85 -6.23 13.49
CA LEU A 13 -1.51 -5.07 12.66
C LEU A 13 -2.47 -3.92 12.89
N SER A 14 -3.76 -4.20 12.97
CA SER A 14 -4.78 -3.18 13.20
C SER A 14 -4.60 -2.51 14.56
N ARG A 15 -4.38 -3.29 15.60
CA ARG A 15 -4.14 -2.77 16.96
C ARG A 15 -2.87 -1.93 17.03
N LEU A 16 -1.81 -2.41 16.39
CA LEU A 16 -0.54 -1.71 16.32
C LEU A 16 -0.68 -0.37 15.61
N ALA A 17 -1.41 -0.36 14.50
CA ALA A 17 -1.67 0.86 13.74
C ALA A 17 -2.46 1.87 14.57
N GLN A 18 -3.48 1.42 15.30
CA GLN A 18 -4.26 2.28 16.18
C GLN A 18 -3.40 2.93 17.27
N ALA A 19 -2.36 2.24 17.72
CA ALA A 19 -1.47 2.73 18.77
C ALA A 19 -0.31 3.56 18.23
N THR A 20 -0.19 3.75 16.91
CA THR A 20 0.93 4.44 16.28
C THR A 20 0.58 5.91 16.05
N PRO A 21 1.25 6.84 16.76
CA PRO A 21 0.98 8.27 16.56
C PRO A 21 1.35 8.72 15.15
N GLY A 22 0.50 9.53 14.55
CA GLY A 22 0.76 10.12 13.24
C GLY A 22 0.47 9.23 12.05
N LEU A 23 0.15 7.96 12.26
CA LEU A 23 -0.25 7.09 11.16
C LEU A 23 -1.70 7.42 10.76
N GLU A 24 -1.90 7.65 9.46
CA GLU A 24 -3.21 8.02 8.94
C GLU A 24 -3.90 6.87 8.24
N LEU A 25 -3.16 6.07 7.48
CA LEU A 25 -3.69 4.95 6.70
C LEU A 25 -2.66 3.83 6.65
N LEU A 26 -3.10 2.60 6.79
CA LEU A 26 -2.28 1.42 6.57
C LEU A 26 -3.05 0.43 5.70
N MET A 27 -2.44 0.02 4.61
CA MET A 27 -3.01 -0.95 3.68
C MET A 27 -2.06 -2.12 3.49
N LEU A 28 -2.61 -3.31 3.38
CA LEU A 28 -1.87 -4.53 3.04
C LEU A 28 -2.11 -4.84 1.57
N PHE A 29 -1.03 -5.11 0.84
CA PHE A 29 -1.13 -5.48 -0.57
C PHE A 29 -0.15 -6.62 -0.89
N GLY A 30 0.01 -6.97 -2.17
CA GLY A 30 0.87 -8.07 -2.56
C GLY A 30 0.26 -9.45 -2.23
N SER A 31 1.11 -10.47 -2.11
CA SER A 31 0.65 -11.85 -1.93
C SER A 31 -0.12 -12.06 -0.62
N ARG A 32 0.21 -11.31 0.43
CA ARG A 32 -0.50 -11.42 1.71
C ARG A 32 -1.92 -10.87 1.65
N ALA A 33 -2.20 -9.96 0.71
CA ALA A 33 -3.55 -9.46 0.46
C ALA A 33 -4.31 -10.35 -0.54
N ARG A 34 -3.63 -11.27 -1.20
CA ARG A 34 -4.20 -12.26 -2.10
C ARG A 34 -4.22 -13.64 -1.44
N THR A 35 -4.76 -14.63 -2.14
CA THR A 35 -4.87 -16.00 -1.63
C THR A 35 -3.61 -16.84 -1.86
N ASP A 36 -2.56 -16.27 -2.45
CA ASP A 36 -1.35 -16.98 -2.86
C ASP A 36 -0.16 -16.78 -1.91
N ALA A 37 -0.41 -16.26 -0.69
CA ALA A 37 0.64 -16.06 0.29
C ALA A 37 1.24 -17.37 0.78
N GLN A 38 2.56 -17.40 0.88
CA GLN A 38 3.34 -18.50 1.44
C GLN A 38 3.88 -18.08 2.81
N PRO A 39 4.31 -19.04 3.67
CA PRO A 39 4.86 -18.66 4.98
C PRO A 39 6.03 -17.69 4.92
N ARG A 40 6.81 -17.70 3.83
CA ARG A 40 7.95 -16.80 3.63
C ARG A 40 7.65 -15.61 2.75
N SER A 41 6.38 -15.42 2.36
CA SER A 41 6.00 -14.25 1.55
C SER A 41 6.27 -12.96 2.31
N ASP A 42 6.70 -11.93 1.57
CA ASP A 42 6.91 -10.60 2.13
C ASP A 42 5.59 -10.00 2.61
N TRP A 43 5.70 -9.15 3.61
CA TRP A 43 4.59 -8.31 4.06
C TRP A 43 4.71 -6.98 3.36
N ASP A 44 3.87 -6.76 2.36
CA ASP A 44 3.86 -5.52 1.59
C ASP A 44 2.79 -4.61 2.16
N LEU A 45 3.24 -3.55 2.84
CA LEU A 45 2.37 -2.59 3.47
C LEU A 45 2.60 -1.21 2.86
N ALA A 46 1.52 -0.47 2.69
CA ALA A 46 1.56 0.90 2.21
C ALA A 46 0.90 1.80 3.25
N TYR A 47 1.43 3.00 3.46
CA TYR A 47 0.96 3.87 4.50
C TYR A 47 0.89 5.32 4.07
N LEU A 48 0.04 6.08 4.76
CA LEU A 48 0.04 7.53 4.80
C LEU A 48 0.24 7.95 6.24
N ALA A 49 1.05 8.98 6.46
CA ALA A 49 1.35 9.46 7.80
C ALA A 49 1.56 10.97 7.80
N GLU A 50 1.43 11.56 8.96
CA GLU A 50 1.70 12.98 9.19
C GLU A 50 3.19 13.29 9.10
N ALA A 51 3.53 14.55 8.86
CA ALA A 51 4.92 15.01 8.88
C ALA A 51 5.55 14.69 10.24
N GLY A 52 6.81 14.26 10.22
CA GLY A 52 7.51 13.89 11.44
C GLY A 52 7.23 12.49 11.96
N PHE A 53 6.50 11.70 11.20
CA PHE A 53 6.20 10.31 11.54
C PHE A 53 7.49 9.49 11.67
N ASP A 54 7.59 8.70 12.75
CA ASP A 54 8.76 7.87 13.04
C ASP A 54 8.64 6.52 12.30
N LEU A 55 9.12 6.49 11.07
CA LEU A 55 9.06 5.29 10.23
C LEU A 55 9.89 4.15 10.80
N VAL A 56 11.07 4.45 11.35
CA VAL A 56 11.96 3.40 11.89
C VAL A 56 11.30 2.69 13.06
N ALA A 57 10.72 3.44 13.97
CA ALA A 57 10.01 2.87 15.13
C ALA A 57 8.80 2.05 14.66
N PHE A 58 8.06 2.54 13.66
CA PHE A 58 6.92 1.83 13.13
C PHE A 58 7.33 0.53 12.45
N LEU A 59 8.39 0.55 11.65
CA LEU A 59 8.91 -0.66 11.01
C LEU A 59 9.29 -1.72 12.04
N GLY A 60 9.99 -1.32 13.10
CA GLY A 60 10.35 -2.23 14.18
C GLY A 60 9.12 -2.86 14.84
N SER A 61 8.10 -2.06 15.08
CA SER A 61 6.85 -2.55 15.66
C SER A 61 6.13 -3.53 14.73
N VAL A 62 6.12 -3.26 13.43
CA VAL A 62 5.50 -4.16 12.45
C VAL A 62 6.24 -5.48 12.39
N VAL A 63 7.57 -5.44 12.29
CA VAL A 63 8.41 -6.66 12.26
C VAL A 63 8.11 -7.52 13.48
N GLU A 64 8.05 -6.94 14.64
CA GLU A 64 7.73 -7.65 15.88
C GLU A 64 6.29 -8.20 15.83
N GLY A 65 5.34 -7.40 15.35
CA GLY A 65 3.94 -7.77 15.31
C GLY A 65 3.61 -8.90 14.36
N VAL A 66 4.29 -8.97 13.21
CA VAL A 66 4.07 -10.05 12.24
C VAL A 66 5.02 -11.23 12.42
N GLY A 67 6.05 -11.07 13.25
CA GLY A 67 7.03 -12.13 13.49
C GLY A 67 7.93 -12.42 12.30
N SER A 68 8.18 -11.45 11.44
CA SER A 68 9.01 -11.60 10.24
C SER A 68 9.75 -10.30 9.97
N ASP A 69 11.00 -10.41 9.51
CA ASP A 69 11.79 -9.27 9.04
C ASP A 69 11.54 -8.94 7.56
N ARG A 70 10.73 -9.73 6.89
CA ARG A 70 10.38 -9.51 5.48
C ARG A 70 9.18 -8.57 5.40
N VAL A 71 9.40 -7.32 5.77
CA VAL A 71 8.39 -6.26 5.76
C VAL A 71 8.87 -5.14 4.86
N ASP A 72 8.02 -4.77 3.91
CA ASP A 72 8.25 -3.64 3.02
C ASP A 72 7.19 -2.58 3.30
N LEU A 73 7.63 -1.39 3.69
CA LEU A 73 6.74 -0.27 3.97
C LEU A 73 6.90 0.78 2.87
N VAL A 74 5.83 1.03 2.15
CA VAL A 74 5.81 2.00 1.05
C VAL A 74 5.06 3.26 1.49
N ASP A 75 5.73 4.41 1.35
CA ASP A 75 5.11 5.70 1.58
C ASP A 75 4.27 6.09 0.36
N LEU A 76 2.96 6.10 0.51
CA LEU A 76 2.05 6.39 -0.59
C LEU A 76 2.13 7.84 -1.07
N ARG A 77 2.66 8.76 -0.25
CA ARG A 77 2.87 10.14 -0.69
C ARG A 77 4.00 10.25 -1.72
N ARG A 78 4.99 9.34 -1.62
CA ARG A 78 6.17 9.33 -2.50
C ARG A 78 6.10 8.27 -3.59
N ALA A 79 5.09 7.43 -3.54
CA ALA A 79 4.94 6.34 -4.50
C ALA A 79 4.58 6.87 -5.88
N SER A 80 4.96 6.12 -6.92
CA SER A 80 4.54 6.43 -8.29
C SER A 80 3.04 6.34 -8.44
N GLY A 81 2.51 6.98 -9.48
CA GLY A 81 1.08 6.91 -9.78
C GLY A 81 0.60 5.49 -10.00
N LEU A 82 1.42 4.65 -10.65
CA LEU A 82 1.07 3.24 -10.86
C LEU A 82 1.01 2.46 -9.56
N LEU A 83 1.98 2.64 -8.68
CA LEU A 83 2.00 1.93 -7.39
C LEU A 83 0.82 2.37 -6.52
N ARG A 84 0.52 3.67 -6.47
CA ARG A 84 -0.65 4.19 -5.77
C ARG A 84 -1.94 3.59 -6.32
N TYR A 85 -2.05 3.50 -7.64
CA TYR A 85 -3.21 2.92 -8.28
C TYR A 85 -3.36 1.43 -7.95
N ARG A 86 -2.27 0.67 -7.97
CA ARG A 86 -2.29 -0.75 -7.59
C ARG A 86 -2.69 -0.93 -6.13
N ALA A 87 -2.16 -0.11 -5.23
CA ALA A 87 -2.55 -0.16 -3.83
C ALA A 87 -4.05 0.16 -3.67
N ALA A 88 -4.54 1.13 -4.43
CA ALA A 88 -5.96 1.50 -4.41
C ALA A 88 -6.88 0.37 -4.89
N CYS A 89 -6.44 -0.39 -5.92
CA CYS A 89 -7.25 -1.47 -6.49
C CYS A 89 -7.19 -2.75 -5.66
N ASP A 90 -5.99 -3.13 -5.20
CA ASP A 90 -5.73 -4.45 -4.65
C ASP A 90 -5.51 -4.45 -3.13
N GLY A 91 -5.29 -3.29 -2.54
CA GLY A 91 -4.96 -3.20 -1.12
C GLY A 91 -6.15 -3.46 -0.21
N GLN A 92 -5.88 -4.11 0.92
CA GLN A 92 -6.83 -4.25 2.01
C GLN A 92 -6.55 -3.18 3.06
N VAL A 93 -7.58 -2.49 3.51
CA VAL A 93 -7.45 -1.48 4.56
C VAL A 93 -7.26 -2.18 5.90
N VAL A 94 -6.12 -1.96 6.53
CA VAL A 94 -5.85 -2.45 7.89
C VAL A 94 -6.28 -1.42 8.92
N TYR A 95 -6.07 -0.14 8.62
CA TYR A 95 -6.36 0.96 9.53
C TYR A 95 -6.56 2.25 8.78
N GLU A 96 -7.51 3.05 9.22
CA GLU A 96 -7.65 4.45 8.80
C GLU A 96 -7.98 5.30 10.03
N ALA A 97 -7.30 6.44 10.13
CA ALA A 97 -7.44 7.34 11.28
C ALA A 97 -8.77 8.09 11.27
N ARG A 98 -9.36 8.27 10.12
CA ARG A 98 -10.63 8.96 9.93
C ARG A 98 -11.50 8.16 8.97
N ALA A 99 -12.81 8.25 9.16
CA ALA A 99 -13.78 7.63 8.25
C ALA A 99 -13.56 8.11 6.81
N ARG A 100 -13.62 7.20 5.87
CA ARG A 100 -13.51 7.45 4.43
C ARG A 100 -12.14 7.91 3.94
N LEU A 101 -11.11 7.86 4.78
CA LEU A 101 -9.77 8.24 4.34
C LEU A 101 -9.26 7.30 3.25
N ALA A 102 -9.46 5.99 3.43
CA ALA A 102 -9.09 5.00 2.44
C ALA A 102 -9.87 5.18 1.14
N GLU A 103 -11.16 5.43 1.24
CA GLU A 103 -12.01 5.68 0.08
C GLU A 103 -11.52 6.90 -0.71
N ARG A 104 -11.22 7.99 -0.01
CA ARG A 104 -10.69 9.19 -0.65
C ARG A 104 -9.36 8.92 -1.33
N PHE A 105 -8.47 8.18 -0.68
CA PHE A 105 -7.20 7.81 -1.28
C PHE A 105 -7.42 7.01 -2.58
N ARG A 106 -8.32 6.04 -2.54
CA ARG A 106 -8.62 5.20 -3.71
C ARG A 106 -9.15 6.01 -4.88
N LEU A 107 -10.05 6.93 -4.61
CA LEU A 107 -10.62 7.79 -5.64
C LEU A 107 -9.56 8.71 -6.26
N GLU A 108 -8.73 9.34 -5.44
CA GLU A 108 -7.67 10.22 -5.92
C GLU A 108 -6.63 9.46 -6.74
N ALA A 109 -6.23 8.28 -6.28
CA ALA A 109 -5.25 7.46 -6.98
C ALA A 109 -5.79 6.97 -8.33
N ALA A 110 -7.04 6.54 -8.36
CA ALA A 110 -7.69 6.08 -9.58
C ALA A 110 -7.87 7.22 -10.58
N GLN A 111 -8.30 8.38 -10.11
CA GLN A 111 -8.50 9.55 -10.97
C GLN A 111 -7.17 10.03 -11.55
N PHE A 112 -6.14 10.12 -10.73
CA PHE A 112 -4.81 10.50 -11.20
C PHE A 112 -4.31 9.54 -12.29
N TRP A 113 -4.45 8.23 -12.07
CA TRP A 113 -3.98 7.25 -13.03
C TRP A 113 -4.80 7.29 -14.33
N CYS A 114 -6.10 7.44 -14.25
CA CYS A 114 -6.95 7.55 -15.43
C CYS A 114 -6.61 8.77 -16.28
N ASP A 115 -6.21 9.88 -15.63
CA ASP A 115 -5.80 11.10 -16.35
C ASP A 115 -4.40 10.98 -16.92
N ALA A 116 -3.48 10.31 -16.22
CA ALA A 116 -2.08 10.20 -16.60
C ALA A 116 -1.81 9.09 -17.62
N ALA A 117 -2.53 7.98 -17.53
CA ALA A 117 -2.26 6.80 -18.36
C ALA A 117 -2.29 7.08 -19.87
N PRO A 118 -3.28 7.82 -20.42
CA PRO A 118 -3.28 8.13 -21.84
C PRO A 118 -2.06 8.94 -22.30
N VAL A 119 -1.58 9.85 -21.47
CA VAL A 119 -0.39 10.66 -21.76
C VAL A 119 0.85 9.78 -21.78
N LEU A 120 0.98 8.89 -20.79
CA LEU A 120 2.09 7.94 -20.73
C LEU A 120 2.08 7.00 -21.93
N GLN A 121 0.91 6.51 -22.33
CA GLN A 121 0.78 5.63 -23.48
C GLN A 121 1.20 6.34 -24.76
N ARG A 122 0.81 7.59 -24.97
CA ARG A 122 1.24 8.38 -26.13
C ARG A 122 2.76 8.56 -26.17
N GLY A 123 3.36 8.82 -25.01
CA GLY A 123 4.82 8.92 -24.91
C GLY A 123 5.52 7.63 -25.32
N TYR A 124 5.00 6.49 -24.88
CA TYR A 124 5.53 5.18 -25.29
C TYR A 124 5.39 4.98 -26.79
N ASP A 125 4.22 5.30 -27.35
CA ASP A 125 3.98 5.13 -28.79
C ASP A 125 4.92 5.99 -29.63
N GLU A 126 5.20 7.21 -29.20
CA GLU A 126 6.17 8.11 -29.85
C GLU A 126 7.57 7.54 -29.83
N VAL A 127 8.01 7.04 -28.67
CA VAL A 127 9.35 6.43 -28.54
C VAL A 127 9.45 5.19 -29.43
N LEU A 128 8.44 4.34 -29.42
CA LEU A 128 8.42 3.14 -30.27
C LEU A 128 8.44 3.50 -31.76
N ALA A 129 7.76 4.57 -32.15
CA ALA A 129 7.77 5.02 -33.54
C ALA A 129 9.17 5.49 -33.98
N GLU A 130 9.91 6.17 -33.10
CA GLU A 130 11.29 6.60 -33.37
C GLU A 130 12.26 5.43 -33.49
N LEU A 131 11.99 4.31 -32.84
CA LEU A 131 12.85 3.12 -32.84
C LEU A 131 12.63 2.23 -34.06
N LYS A 132 11.56 2.44 -34.83
CA LYS A 132 11.30 1.65 -36.04
C LYS A 132 12.24 2.08 -37.15
N PRO A 133 12.83 1.12 -37.89
CA PRO A 133 13.70 1.45 -39.03
C PRO A 133 12.94 2.06 -40.21
#